data_c4ac1d054c8a16957ba501256e94c210
#
_entry.id   c4ac1d054c8a16957ba501256e94c210
#
_cell.length_a   1.000
_cell.length_b   1.000
_cell.length_c   1.000
_cell.angle_alpha   90.00
_cell.angle_beta   90.00
_cell.angle_gamma   90.00
#
_symmetry.space_group_name_H-M   'P 1'
#
loop_
_entity.id
_entity.type
_entity.pdbx_description
1 polymer ?
#
loop_
_entity_poly.entity_id
_entity_poly.type
_entity_poly.pdbx_seq_one_letter_code
_entity_poly.pdbx_strand_id
1 'polypeptide(L)'
;MPLSKTLTDGLDGYAIGRKIRDLRVGRKLGLVELGRHTGLSAALLSKIERGRMYPTLPTLLRISLVFSVDLEHFFAQDYRAFAVVRENTRQRFPEKPGKNAGSFHFQSLDHSATERKTNAYLAEFRAMAVDDVKLHRHSGAEFIYVLEGKLGLYARNEETTLAKGDSVYFDSSQQHGYRRVGRTTCRALVVISPGASNPA
;
A
#
# COMPACT_ATOMS: atom_id res chain seq x y z
N MET A 1 19.47 -7.87 -0.01
CA MET A 1 18.71 -7.75 -1.27
C MET A 1 18.38 -6.28 -1.50
N PRO A 2 18.52 -5.73 -2.71
CA PRO A 2 18.01 -4.39 -3.00
C PRO A 2 16.48 -4.38 -2.83
N LEU A 3 15.94 -3.26 -2.34
CA LEU A 3 14.50 -3.06 -2.25
C LEU A 3 13.88 -3.04 -3.65
N SER A 4 12.65 -3.52 -3.77
CA SER A 4 11.91 -3.39 -5.01
C SER A 4 11.59 -1.91 -5.31
N LYS A 5 11.29 -1.60 -6.57
CA LYS A 5 10.92 -0.24 -6.96
C LYS A 5 9.71 0.25 -6.18
N THR A 6 8.68 -0.58 -6.01
CA THR A 6 7.47 -0.23 -5.25
C THR A 6 7.77 0.13 -3.79
N LEU A 7 8.66 -0.64 -3.13
CA LEU A 7 9.08 -0.33 -1.76
C LEU A 7 9.90 0.95 -1.69
N THR A 8 10.79 1.16 -2.65
CA THR A 8 11.60 2.39 -2.74
C THR A 8 10.70 3.61 -2.92
N ASP A 9 9.81 3.59 -3.91
CA ASP A 9 8.88 4.69 -4.20
C ASP A 9 7.96 4.97 -2.98
N GLY A 10 7.52 3.93 -2.27
CA GLY A 10 6.72 4.06 -1.05
C GLY A 10 7.48 4.71 0.10
N LEU A 11 8.75 4.32 0.30
CA LEU A 11 9.59 4.87 1.37
C LEU A 11 10.07 6.30 1.08
N ASP A 12 10.32 6.63 -0.19
CA ASP A 12 10.74 7.97 -0.61
C ASP A 12 9.69 9.03 -0.26
N GLY A 13 8.41 8.66 -0.29
CA GLY A 13 7.30 9.53 0.10
C GLY A 13 7.39 10.08 1.53
N TYR A 14 8.09 9.38 2.43
CA TYR A 14 8.27 9.83 3.83
C TYR A 14 9.45 10.80 4.01
N ALA A 15 10.36 10.90 3.04
CA ALA A 15 11.54 11.77 3.09
C ALA A 15 12.36 11.63 4.40
N ILE A 16 12.48 10.41 4.93
CA ILE A 16 13.07 10.12 6.26
C ILE A 16 14.48 10.70 6.38
N GLY A 17 15.31 10.54 5.38
CA GLY A 17 16.68 11.05 5.38
C GLY A 17 16.73 12.57 5.53
N ARG A 18 15.83 13.31 4.84
CA ARG A 18 15.72 14.76 4.96
C ARG A 18 15.29 15.17 6.36
N LYS A 19 14.29 14.52 6.95
CA LYS A 19 13.83 14.80 8.30
C LYS A 19 14.92 14.60 9.35
N ILE A 20 15.71 13.52 9.23
CA ILE A 20 16.87 13.29 10.11
C ILE A 20 17.89 14.43 9.98
N ARG A 21 18.19 14.84 8.75
CA ARG A 21 19.10 15.95 8.49
C ARG A 21 18.59 17.27 9.08
N ASP A 22 17.30 17.55 8.92
CA ASP A 22 16.69 18.79 9.43
C ASP A 22 16.74 18.84 10.96
N LEU A 23 16.45 17.74 11.65
CA LEU A 23 16.62 17.62 13.11
C LEU A 23 18.07 17.85 13.53
N ARG A 24 19.03 17.23 12.85
CA ARG A 24 20.45 17.38 13.16
C ARG A 24 20.94 18.82 12.96
N VAL A 25 20.62 19.41 11.83
CA VAL A 25 21.01 20.79 11.51
C VAL A 25 20.35 21.78 12.47
N GLY A 26 19.07 21.58 12.78
CA GLY A 26 18.34 22.40 13.75
C GLY A 26 18.98 22.38 15.15
N ARG A 27 19.62 21.29 15.55
CA ARG A 27 20.40 21.18 16.79
C ARG A 27 21.88 21.54 16.61
N LYS A 28 22.31 22.01 15.44
CA LYS A 28 23.68 22.39 15.11
C LYS A 28 24.71 21.24 15.30
N LEU A 29 24.27 19.99 15.16
CA LEU A 29 25.13 18.81 15.32
C LEU A 29 25.84 18.47 14.03
N GLY A 30 27.12 18.06 14.14
CA GLY A 30 27.86 17.40 13.08
C GLY A 30 27.48 15.93 12.94
N LEU A 31 27.78 15.30 11.79
CA LEU A 31 27.52 13.85 11.59
C LEU A 31 28.31 12.98 12.56
N VAL A 32 29.56 13.39 12.90
CA VAL A 32 30.39 12.66 13.87
C VAL A 32 29.78 12.73 15.26
N GLU A 33 29.29 13.89 15.65
CA GLU A 33 28.68 14.10 16.95
C GLU A 33 27.35 13.34 17.09
N LEU A 34 26.47 13.42 16.08
CA LEU A 34 25.26 12.58 16.03
C LEU A 34 25.62 11.09 16.09
N GLY A 35 26.70 10.68 15.45
CA GLY A 35 27.19 9.31 15.49
C GLY A 35 27.57 8.87 16.91
N ARG A 36 28.22 9.73 17.70
CA ARG A 36 28.54 9.43 19.10
C ARG A 36 27.29 9.25 19.95
N HIS A 37 26.25 10.10 19.76
CA HIS A 37 25.00 10.01 20.51
C HIS A 37 24.16 8.78 20.15
N THR A 38 24.15 8.40 18.87
CA THR A 38 23.33 7.28 18.38
C THR A 38 24.03 5.92 18.39
N GLY A 39 25.38 5.91 18.55
CA GLY A 39 26.17 4.70 18.34
C GLY A 39 26.26 4.26 16.87
N LEU A 40 26.02 5.19 15.92
CA LEU A 40 26.06 4.94 14.48
C LEU A 40 27.31 5.59 13.86
N SER A 41 27.83 5.02 12.77
CA SER A 41 28.93 5.68 12.05
C SER A 41 28.44 6.93 11.30
N ALA A 42 29.29 7.96 11.24
CA ALA A 42 29.00 9.17 10.46
C ALA A 42 28.77 8.85 8.96
N ALA A 43 29.45 7.82 8.44
CA ALA A 43 29.27 7.35 7.06
C ALA A 43 27.87 6.75 6.83
N LEU A 44 27.36 5.97 7.79
CA LEU A 44 26.00 5.42 7.74
C LEU A 44 24.95 6.55 7.80
N LEU A 45 25.06 7.46 8.76
CA LEU A 45 24.19 8.62 8.89
C LEU A 45 24.16 9.45 7.60
N SER A 46 25.34 9.71 7.01
CA SER A 46 25.45 10.42 5.75
C SER A 46 24.74 9.73 4.57
N LYS A 47 24.79 8.38 4.51
CA LYS A 47 24.08 7.62 3.48
C LYS A 47 22.56 7.72 3.67
N ILE A 48 22.09 7.64 4.92
CA ILE A 48 20.67 7.77 5.27
C ILE A 48 20.16 9.17 4.91
N GLU A 49 20.84 10.24 5.36
CA GLU A 49 20.45 11.62 5.09
C GLU A 49 20.36 11.96 3.60
N ARG A 50 21.19 11.32 2.77
CA ARG A 50 21.18 11.49 1.30
C ARG A 50 20.23 10.55 0.56
N GLY A 51 19.42 9.77 1.29
CA GLY A 51 18.48 8.81 0.68
C GLY A 51 19.17 7.62 -0.02
N ARG A 52 20.48 7.39 0.24
CA ARG A 52 21.21 6.25 -0.35
C ARG A 52 21.03 4.95 0.44
N MET A 53 20.39 5.04 1.59
CA MET A 53 20.07 3.91 2.46
C MET A 53 18.88 4.25 3.33
N TYR A 54 17.94 3.32 3.45
CA TYR A 54 16.85 3.42 4.41
C TYR A 54 17.29 2.86 5.76
N PRO A 55 17.03 3.58 6.87
CA PRO A 55 17.35 3.08 8.20
C PRO A 55 16.46 1.88 8.55
N THR A 56 17.00 0.92 9.28
CA THR A 56 16.16 -0.09 9.94
C THR A 56 15.38 0.55 11.08
N LEU A 57 14.28 -0.09 11.52
CA LEU A 57 13.48 0.41 12.63
C LEU A 57 14.31 0.64 13.92
N PRO A 58 15.23 -0.28 14.35
CA PRO A 58 16.12 -0.03 15.47
C PRO A 58 17.05 1.17 15.26
N THR A 59 17.55 1.38 14.04
CA THR A 59 18.38 2.54 13.70
C THR A 59 17.56 3.84 13.84
N LEU A 60 16.34 3.83 13.34
CA LEU A 60 15.44 4.98 13.41
C LEU A 60 15.07 5.30 14.86
N LEU A 61 14.79 4.27 15.68
CA LEU A 61 14.53 4.44 17.11
C LEU A 61 15.70 5.08 17.86
N ARG A 62 16.95 4.68 17.60
CA ARG A 62 18.12 5.32 18.21
C ARG A 62 18.20 6.81 17.88
N ILE A 63 17.89 7.16 16.63
CA ILE A 63 17.89 8.56 16.18
C ILE A 63 16.74 9.32 16.85
N SER A 64 15.53 8.76 16.93
CA SER A 64 14.38 9.37 17.56
C SER A 64 14.62 9.70 19.04
N LEU A 65 15.25 8.78 19.78
CA LEU A 65 15.61 8.98 21.19
C LEU A 65 16.57 10.15 21.39
N VAL A 66 17.59 10.28 20.53
CA VAL A 66 18.56 11.40 20.60
C VAL A 66 17.88 12.74 20.35
N PHE A 67 16.90 12.78 19.46
CA PHE A 67 16.17 14.00 19.14
C PHE A 67 14.93 14.24 20.01
N SER A 68 14.56 13.28 20.87
CA SER A 68 13.33 13.33 21.67
C SER A 68 12.08 13.56 20.79
N VAL A 69 11.99 12.81 19.70
CA VAL A 69 10.83 12.77 18.82
C VAL A 69 10.29 11.34 18.74
N ASP A 70 9.01 11.18 18.49
CA ASP A 70 8.40 9.87 18.28
C ASP A 70 8.74 9.32 16.89
N LEU A 71 8.66 7.99 16.72
CA LEU A 71 8.85 7.36 15.43
C LEU A 71 7.87 7.87 14.37
N GLU A 72 6.66 8.25 14.78
CA GLU A 72 5.63 8.83 13.93
C GLU A 72 6.13 10.08 13.18
N HIS A 73 6.99 10.90 13.80
CA HIS A 73 7.62 12.07 13.18
C HIS A 73 8.24 11.73 11.82
N PHE A 74 8.88 10.56 11.70
CA PHE A 74 9.55 10.15 10.45
C PHE A 74 8.58 9.64 9.40
N PHE A 75 7.39 9.18 9.81
CA PHE A 75 6.36 8.63 8.92
C PHE A 75 5.22 9.61 8.63
N ALA A 76 5.17 10.75 9.29
CA ALA A 76 4.22 11.80 8.95
C ALA A 76 4.43 12.24 7.50
N GLN A 77 3.37 12.33 6.73
CA GLN A 77 3.38 12.85 5.36
C GLN A 77 2.58 14.15 5.30
N ASP A 78 2.95 15.02 4.36
CA ASP A 78 2.13 16.18 4.06
C ASP A 78 0.75 15.73 3.57
N TYR A 79 -0.31 16.37 4.09
CA TYR A 79 -1.67 16.09 3.66
C TYR A 79 -1.84 16.35 2.16
N ARG A 80 -2.26 15.35 1.43
CA ARG A 80 -2.51 15.40 -0.02
C ARG A 80 -3.93 14.97 -0.33
N ALA A 81 -4.87 15.93 -0.24
CA ALA A 81 -6.26 15.71 -0.63
C ALA A 81 -6.43 15.58 -2.15
N PHE A 82 -5.51 16.14 -2.93
CA PHE A 82 -5.50 16.04 -4.38
C PHE A 82 -4.24 15.30 -4.84
N ALA A 83 -4.44 14.15 -5.48
CA ALA A 83 -3.35 13.32 -5.97
C ALA A 83 -3.72 12.74 -7.35
N VAL A 84 -2.75 12.76 -8.26
CA VAL A 84 -2.90 12.14 -9.60
C VAL A 84 -1.97 10.95 -9.67
N VAL A 85 -2.52 9.77 -9.95
CA VAL A 85 -1.76 8.55 -10.20
C VAL A 85 -1.77 8.27 -11.70
N ARG A 86 -0.62 8.40 -12.35
CA ARG A 86 -0.48 8.09 -13.77
C ARG A 86 -0.35 6.58 -13.97
N GLU A 87 -0.79 6.09 -15.13
CA GLU A 87 -0.78 4.65 -15.42
C GLU A 87 0.60 4.00 -15.23
N ASN A 88 1.64 4.66 -15.70
CA ASN A 88 3.02 4.18 -15.61
C ASN A 88 3.64 4.24 -14.20
N THR A 89 2.96 4.88 -13.23
CA THR A 89 3.40 4.98 -11.83
C THR A 89 2.59 4.12 -10.88
N ARG A 90 1.59 3.36 -11.37
CA ARG A 90 0.74 2.51 -10.52
C ARG A 90 1.55 1.43 -9.82
N GLN A 91 1.30 1.27 -8.54
CA GLN A 91 1.85 0.17 -7.75
C GLN A 91 1.03 -1.09 -7.98
N ARG A 92 1.68 -2.18 -8.38
CA ARG A 92 1.03 -3.47 -8.64
C ARG A 92 1.31 -4.46 -7.50
N PHE A 93 0.31 -5.18 -7.08
CA PHE A 93 0.40 -6.22 -6.06
C PHE A 93 -0.26 -7.53 -6.53
N PRO A 94 0.43 -8.68 -6.38
CA PRO A 94 1.86 -8.78 -6.04
C PRO A 94 2.74 -8.21 -7.17
N GLU A 95 3.88 -7.65 -6.83
CA GLU A 95 4.83 -7.10 -7.82
C GLU A 95 5.26 -8.15 -8.85
N LYS A 96 5.44 -9.38 -8.39
CA LYS A 96 5.76 -10.54 -9.24
C LYS A 96 4.72 -11.65 -8.95
N PRO A 97 3.82 -11.93 -9.88
CA PRO A 97 2.89 -13.02 -9.70
C PRO A 97 3.64 -14.36 -9.67
N GLY A 98 3.61 -15.05 -8.53
CA GLY A 98 4.13 -16.41 -8.37
C GLY A 98 3.11 -17.47 -8.84
N LYS A 99 3.54 -18.74 -8.88
CA LYS A 99 2.65 -19.88 -9.20
C LYS A 99 1.46 -20.00 -8.22
N ASN A 100 1.65 -19.57 -6.98
CA ASN A 100 0.64 -19.57 -5.91
C ASN A 100 0.01 -18.18 -5.67
N ALA A 101 0.08 -17.27 -6.64
CA ALA A 101 -0.59 -15.99 -6.55
C ALA A 101 -2.10 -16.20 -6.45
N GLY A 102 -2.75 -15.42 -5.57
CA GLY A 102 -4.19 -15.53 -5.31
C GLY A 102 -5.09 -15.37 -6.54
N SER A 103 -6.38 -15.31 -6.32
CA SER A 103 -7.41 -15.23 -7.37
C SER A 103 -7.33 -13.99 -8.25
N PHE A 104 -6.63 -12.95 -7.80
CA PHE A 104 -6.47 -11.69 -8.53
C PHE A 104 -5.14 -11.02 -8.22
N HIS A 105 -4.77 -10.07 -9.05
CA HIS A 105 -3.77 -9.05 -8.76
C HIS A 105 -4.38 -7.68 -9.00
N PHE A 106 -3.83 -6.67 -8.33
CA PHE A 106 -4.40 -5.32 -8.40
C PHE A 106 -3.33 -4.25 -8.51
N GLN A 107 -3.73 -3.10 -9.03
CA GLN A 107 -2.95 -1.88 -9.09
C GLN A 107 -3.67 -0.82 -8.26
N SER A 108 -2.96 -0.15 -7.33
CA SER A 108 -3.53 0.97 -6.59
C SER A 108 -3.67 2.19 -7.51
N LEU A 109 -4.85 2.81 -7.48
CA LEU A 109 -5.19 3.99 -8.28
C LEU A 109 -5.07 5.29 -7.48
N ASP A 110 -4.83 5.20 -6.19
CA ASP A 110 -4.86 6.32 -5.24
C ASP A 110 -3.69 6.33 -4.23
N HIS A 111 -2.66 5.51 -4.47
CA HIS A 111 -1.55 5.30 -3.53
C HIS A 111 -0.80 6.59 -3.14
N SER A 112 -0.86 7.63 -3.95
CA SER A 112 -0.19 8.91 -3.69
C SER A 112 -1.03 9.90 -2.86
N ALA A 113 -2.31 9.60 -2.61
CA ALA A 113 -3.15 10.37 -1.69
C ALA A 113 -2.90 9.93 -0.24
N THR A 114 -2.96 10.88 0.71
CA THR A 114 -2.89 10.61 2.15
C THR A 114 -4.27 10.71 2.78
N GLU A 115 -4.49 10.07 3.93
CA GLU A 115 -5.77 10.09 4.67
C GLU A 115 -7.00 9.76 3.79
N ARG A 116 -6.86 8.72 2.99
CA ARG A 116 -7.89 8.29 2.05
C ARG A 116 -9.12 7.78 2.78
N LYS A 117 -10.29 8.25 2.36
CA LYS A 117 -11.60 7.74 2.83
C LYS A 117 -12.05 6.49 2.09
N THR A 118 -11.44 6.20 0.95
CA THR A 118 -11.64 5.01 0.13
C THR A 118 -10.32 4.55 -0.43
N ASN A 119 -10.25 3.29 -0.84
CA ASN A 119 -9.10 2.75 -1.58
C ASN A 119 -9.60 2.25 -2.94
N ALA A 120 -9.02 2.76 -4.01
CA ALA A 120 -9.39 2.42 -5.37
C ALA A 120 -8.32 1.55 -6.04
N TYR A 121 -8.78 0.47 -6.69
CA TYR A 121 -7.92 -0.51 -7.33
C TYR A 121 -8.42 -0.85 -8.74
N LEU A 122 -7.48 -1.06 -9.65
CA LEU A 122 -7.74 -1.80 -10.88
C LEU A 122 -7.33 -3.25 -10.63
N ALA A 123 -8.32 -4.14 -10.56
CA ALA A 123 -8.10 -5.57 -10.32
C ALA A 123 -8.21 -6.37 -11.63
N GLU A 124 -7.35 -7.37 -11.80
CA GLU A 124 -7.42 -8.37 -12.86
C GLU A 124 -7.55 -9.76 -12.24
N PHE A 125 -8.60 -10.45 -12.60
CA PHE A 125 -9.02 -11.71 -11.98
C PHE A 125 -8.55 -12.91 -12.80
N ARG A 126 -8.18 -13.98 -12.09
CA ARG A 126 -7.72 -15.24 -12.69
C ARG A 126 -8.87 -16.22 -12.84
N ALA A 127 -8.76 -17.08 -13.85
CA ALA A 127 -9.63 -18.25 -13.96
C ALA A 127 -9.21 -19.30 -12.92
N MET A 128 -10.19 -19.82 -12.20
CA MET A 128 -10.02 -20.93 -11.25
C MET A 128 -11.34 -21.66 -11.06
N ALA A 129 -11.31 -22.87 -10.53
CA ALA A 129 -12.52 -23.57 -10.13
C ALA A 129 -13.21 -22.83 -8.98
N VAL A 130 -14.51 -23.01 -8.82
CA VAL A 130 -15.29 -22.38 -7.74
C VAL A 130 -14.75 -22.79 -6.38
N ASP A 131 -14.40 -24.07 -6.22
CA ASP A 131 -13.89 -24.64 -4.99
C ASP A 131 -12.49 -24.14 -4.60
N ASP A 132 -11.75 -23.58 -5.56
CA ASP A 132 -10.43 -22.98 -5.34
C ASP A 132 -10.51 -21.50 -4.92
N VAL A 133 -11.70 -20.89 -4.94
CA VAL A 133 -11.89 -19.49 -4.57
C VAL A 133 -11.67 -19.31 -3.08
N LYS A 134 -10.62 -18.57 -2.72
CA LYS A 134 -10.35 -18.22 -1.33
C LYS A 134 -11.27 -17.09 -0.89
N LEU A 135 -12.14 -17.40 0.06
CA LEU A 135 -13.01 -16.41 0.66
C LEU A 135 -12.24 -15.57 1.68
N HIS A 136 -12.53 -14.29 1.70
CA HIS A 136 -12.01 -13.32 2.66
C HIS A 136 -13.13 -12.39 3.12
N ARG A 137 -12.86 -11.62 4.17
CA ARG A 137 -13.75 -10.58 4.67
C ARG A 137 -12.94 -9.46 5.30
N HIS A 138 -13.46 -8.27 5.26
CA HIS A 138 -12.91 -7.10 5.96
C HIS A 138 -14.03 -6.11 6.29
N SER A 139 -13.80 -5.19 7.22
CA SER A 139 -14.77 -4.17 7.59
C SER A 139 -14.99 -3.18 6.44
N GLY A 140 -16.23 -2.68 6.32
CA GLY A 140 -16.61 -1.66 5.36
C GLY A 140 -17.43 -2.19 4.20
N ALA A 141 -17.33 -1.53 3.06
CA ALA A 141 -18.08 -1.88 1.86
C ALA A 141 -17.18 -1.89 0.64
N GLU A 142 -17.56 -2.69 -0.34
CA GLU A 142 -16.95 -2.69 -1.67
C GLU A 142 -17.95 -2.29 -2.74
N PHE A 143 -17.47 -1.48 -3.68
CA PHE A 143 -18.11 -1.22 -4.96
C PHE A 143 -17.23 -1.74 -6.08
N ILE A 144 -17.81 -2.54 -6.97
CA ILE A 144 -17.11 -3.12 -8.12
C ILE A 144 -17.82 -2.72 -9.39
N TYR A 145 -17.05 -2.30 -10.41
CA TYR A 145 -17.53 -2.06 -11.76
C TYR A 145 -16.69 -2.85 -12.76
N VAL A 146 -17.31 -3.73 -13.54
CA VAL A 146 -16.62 -4.59 -14.49
C VAL A 146 -16.27 -3.83 -15.76
N LEU A 147 -14.97 -3.66 -16.02
CA LEU A 147 -14.44 -2.95 -17.19
C LEU A 147 -14.28 -3.86 -18.40
N GLU A 148 -13.98 -5.15 -18.17
CA GLU A 148 -13.69 -6.12 -19.22
C GLU A 148 -13.99 -7.53 -18.73
N GLY A 149 -14.50 -8.39 -19.63
CA GLY A 149 -14.75 -9.81 -19.37
C GLY A 149 -15.95 -10.07 -18.46
N LYS A 150 -15.88 -11.15 -17.70
CA LYS A 150 -16.91 -11.58 -16.75
C LYS A 150 -16.28 -11.92 -15.41
N LEU A 151 -16.83 -11.36 -14.35
CA LEU A 151 -16.45 -11.56 -12.97
C LEU A 151 -17.46 -12.49 -12.29
N GLY A 152 -17.00 -13.59 -11.70
CA GLY A 152 -17.75 -14.37 -10.72
C GLY A 152 -17.46 -13.80 -9.33
N LEU A 153 -18.47 -13.26 -8.68
CA LEU A 153 -18.46 -12.84 -7.28
C LEU A 153 -19.16 -13.91 -6.45
N TYR A 154 -18.42 -14.55 -5.56
CA TYR A 154 -18.97 -15.46 -4.56
C TYR A 154 -19.26 -14.68 -3.28
N ALA A 155 -20.52 -14.60 -2.89
CA ALA A 155 -20.97 -13.97 -1.65
C ALA A 155 -22.29 -14.61 -1.21
N ARG A 156 -22.59 -14.62 0.09
CA ARG A 156 -23.83 -15.20 0.64
C ARG A 156 -24.10 -16.66 0.22
N ASN A 157 -23.01 -17.46 0.09
CA ASN A 157 -23.03 -18.86 -0.33
C ASN A 157 -23.51 -19.11 -1.78
N GLU A 158 -23.52 -18.10 -2.62
CA GLU A 158 -23.85 -18.23 -4.03
C GLU A 158 -22.87 -17.43 -4.90
N GLU A 159 -22.77 -17.80 -6.17
CA GLU A 159 -21.98 -17.08 -7.15
C GLU A 159 -22.90 -16.24 -8.07
N THR A 160 -22.62 -14.96 -8.10
CA THR A 160 -23.21 -14.03 -9.07
C THR A 160 -22.22 -13.71 -10.17
N THR A 161 -22.59 -13.88 -11.45
CA THR A 161 -21.77 -13.49 -12.58
C THR A 161 -22.12 -12.09 -13.05
N LEU A 162 -21.11 -11.22 -13.07
CA LEU A 162 -21.19 -9.85 -13.57
C LEU A 162 -20.47 -9.74 -14.91
N ALA A 163 -21.13 -9.17 -15.91
CA ALA A 163 -20.57 -8.92 -17.24
C ALA A 163 -19.97 -7.49 -17.32
N LYS A 164 -19.21 -7.21 -18.39
CA LYS A 164 -18.73 -5.86 -18.69
C LYS A 164 -19.89 -4.83 -18.62
N GLY A 165 -19.70 -3.77 -17.85
CA GLY A 165 -20.68 -2.71 -17.63
C GLY A 165 -21.53 -2.90 -16.38
N ASP A 166 -21.57 -4.12 -15.81
CA ASP A 166 -22.27 -4.37 -14.58
C ASP A 166 -21.50 -3.82 -13.37
N SER A 167 -22.26 -3.52 -12.32
CA SER A 167 -21.69 -3.10 -11.04
C SER A 167 -22.40 -3.80 -9.88
N VAL A 168 -21.68 -3.88 -8.76
CA VAL A 168 -22.21 -4.39 -7.51
C VAL A 168 -21.68 -3.56 -6.33
N TYR A 169 -22.51 -3.39 -5.33
CA TYR A 169 -22.15 -2.86 -4.02
C TYR A 169 -22.56 -3.88 -2.96
N PHE A 170 -21.67 -4.15 -2.00
CA PHE A 170 -21.99 -5.06 -0.90
C PHE A 170 -21.19 -4.72 0.37
N ASP A 171 -21.68 -5.20 1.52
CA ASP A 171 -20.99 -5.17 2.79
C ASP A 171 -19.89 -6.23 2.81
N SER A 172 -18.63 -5.76 2.81
CA SER A 172 -17.44 -6.61 2.76
C SER A 172 -17.11 -7.32 4.09
N SER A 173 -17.88 -7.09 5.16
CA SER A 173 -17.80 -7.89 6.39
C SER A 173 -18.30 -9.32 6.21
N GLN A 174 -19.09 -9.57 5.15
CA GLN A 174 -19.51 -10.90 4.74
C GLN A 174 -18.38 -11.60 3.96
N GLN A 175 -18.31 -12.93 4.09
CA GLN A 175 -17.36 -13.71 3.31
C GLN A 175 -17.64 -13.56 1.82
N HIS A 176 -16.60 -13.22 1.06
CA HIS A 176 -16.68 -13.04 -0.38
C HIS A 176 -15.38 -13.46 -1.07
N GLY A 177 -15.46 -13.71 -2.36
CA GLY A 177 -14.30 -14.08 -3.17
C GLY A 177 -14.58 -13.87 -4.66
N TYR A 178 -13.53 -13.92 -5.46
CA TYR A 178 -13.59 -13.54 -6.87
C TYR A 178 -12.89 -14.55 -7.76
N ARG A 179 -13.42 -14.72 -8.96
CA ARG A 179 -12.74 -15.43 -10.05
C ARG A 179 -13.13 -14.86 -11.42
N ARG A 180 -12.32 -15.10 -12.41
CA ARG A 180 -12.70 -14.85 -13.78
C ARG A 180 -13.61 -15.97 -14.28
N VAL A 181 -14.71 -15.59 -14.92
CA VAL A 181 -15.60 -16.50 -15.64
C VAL A 181 -15.30 -16.40 -17.14
N GLY A 182 -15.12 -17.55 -17.80
CA GLY A 182 -14.82 -17.60 -19.23
C GLY A 182 -13.33 -17.43 -19.57
N ARG A 183 -13.04 -17.18 -20.86
CA ARG A 183 -11.68 -17.18 -21.42
C ARG A 183 -11.07 -15.79 -21.59
N THR A 184 -11.89 -14.76 -21.71
CA THR A 184 -11.42 -13.38 -21.87
C THR A 184 -10.88 -12.83 -20.56
N THR A 185 -9.90 -11.94 -20.63
CA THR A 185 -9.39 -11.21 -19.47
C THR A 185 -10.55 -10.56 -18.70
N CYS A 186 -10.53 -10.64 -17.38
CA CYS A 186 -11.51 -9.96 -16.54
C CYS A 186 -10.82 -8.88 -15.72
N ARG A 187 -11.23 -7.64 -15.94
CA ARG A 187 -10.75 -6.46 -15.18
C ARG A 187 -11.93 -5.68 -14.62
N ALA A 188 -11.75 -5.20 -13.40
CA ALA A 188 -12.74 -4.35 -12.76
C ALA A 188 -12.10 -3.23 -11.96
N LEU A 189 -12.81 -2.12 -11.82
CA LEU A 189 -12.57 -1.12 -10.81
C LEU A 189 -13.17 -1.62 -9.50
N VAL A 190 -12.35 -1.69 -8.45
CA VAL A 190 -12.76 -2.06 -7.10
C VAL A 190 -12.51 -0.87 -6.19
N VAL A 191 -13.53 -0.39 -5.51
CA VAL A 191 -13.44 0.69 -4.53
C VAL A 191 -13.86 0.16 -3.17
N ILE A 192 -12.95 0.25 -2.22
CA ILE A 192 -13.16 -0.19 -0.84
C ILE A 192 -13.33 1.04 0.04
N SER A 193 -14.45 1.12 0.73
CA SER A 193 -14.64 2.06 1.83
C SER A 193 -14.33 1.34 3.14
N PRO A 194 -13.34 1.77 3.93
CA PRO A 194 -13.10 1.18 5.23
C PRO A 194 -14.32 1.36 6.13
N GLY A 195 -14.63 0.36 6.94
CA GLY A 195 -15.66 0.49 7.97
C GLY A 195 -15.32 1.63 8.92
N ALA A 196 -16.33 2.25 9.51
CA ALA A 196 -16.09 3.19 10.59
C ALA A 196 -15.24 2.49 11.66
N SER A 197 -14.05 3.03 11.96
CA SER A 197 -13.33 2.63 13.16
C SER A 197 -14.24 2.97 14.34
N ASN A 198 -14.77 1.95 15.03
CA ASN A 198 -15.41 2.20 16.31
C ASN A 198 -14.37 2.92 17.18
N PRO A 199 -14.64 4.16 17.62
CA PRO A 199 -13.79 4.74 18.65
C PRO A 199 -13.92 3.85 19.89
N ALA A 200 -12.77 3.34 20.33
CA ALA A 200 -12.66 2.58 21.58
C ALA A 200 -12.99 3.47 22.76
#